data_ad1ac3043639728f668004818ce63f43
#
_entry.id   ad1ac3043639728f668004818ce63f43
#
_cell.length_a   1.000
_cell.length_b   1.000
_cell.length_c   1.000
_cell.angle_alpha   90.00
_cell.angle_beta   90.00
_cell.angle_gamma   90.00
#
_symmetry.space_group_name_H-M   'P 1'
#
loop_
_entity.id
_entity.type
_entity.pdbx_description
1 polymer ?
#
loop_
_entity_poly.entity_id
_entity_poly.type
_entity_poly.pdbx_seq_one_letter_code
_entity_poly.pdbx_strand_id
1 'polypeptide(L)'
;MPALRRLLPPLLAALALSACGGSDNDDPVQAPPVQVPPPVQVQPEPARPQDARTFSVVETSLPFNALANAPETDRWWGVLGKAAYQIEVPKNWNGMLVMYAHGYAGTGDKLSVSPPALRRHLVSQGYAWAASSYSTNYYDVRAGVEDTNALALAFRDIAQKNGRTLAAPTKTYIVGVSMGGHITAAAVDEENIAAANNKIRYNGAVPMCGVLGDTELYDYFAAYQTAAMQDAGMPATSWPVANWETIGPQVQAKLFSSFPGGSTPTAQAVPTAQGLRLKQIVANLSGGSRPLFDYAYAGPLQNTVWGTFGRDGKVMGILNEDVVTTKDIVFQLDADPALSLEEQTYNATIFRMLAVPDANRPRRDGLRWIPKTNAQIKVPVVTIHTLGDLYVPFKMEQIYKRRADAAGTSNLLVQRAIRGISHCDFTIAEQAAAFDAMIKWEQQGVKPEGDDVLTPSVVADPQYGCKFTDNTPSEGDSANLLAVRAQLPQCSRP
;
A
#
# COMPACT_ATOMS: atom_id res chain seq x y z
N MET A 1 -42.80 30.42 -22.75
CA MET A 1 -43.02 30.10 -24.18
C MET A 1 -42.44 28.71 -24.41
N PRO A 2 -43.10 27.82 -25.14
CA PRO A 2 -43.21 26.42 -24.75
C PRO A 2 -42.20 25.47 -25.43
N ALA A 3 -42.11 24.34 -24.79
CA ALA A 3 -41.33 23.14 -25.18
C ALA A 3 -41.83 22.51 -26.49
N LEU A 4 -40.92 21.98 -27.28
CA LEU A 4 -41.22 21.03 -28.38
C LEU A 4 -40.68 19.64 -28.02
N ARG A 5 -41.58 18.76 -27.63
CA ARG A 5 -41.36 17.30 -27.63
C ARG A 5 -41.50 16.77 -29.07
N ARG A 6 -40.54 16.01 -29.54
CA ARG A 6 -40.70 15.16 -30.72
C ARG A 6 -40.91 13.71 -30.30
N LEU A 7 -42.11 13.21 -30.61
CA LEU A 7 -42.52 11.82 -30.53
C LEU A 7 -42.09 11.09 -31.81
N LEU A 8 -41.51 9.91 -31.68
CA LEU A 8 -41.34 8.93 -32.77
C LEU A 8 -42.51 7.93 -32.70
N PRO A 9 -43.09 7.52 -33.86
CA PRO A 9 -44.16 6.55 -33.91
C PRO A 9 -43.66 5.09 -33.89
N PRO A 10 -44.51 4.13 -33.46
CA PRO A 10 -44.17 2.71 -33.48
C PRO A 10 -44.50 2.12 -34.87
N LEU A 11 -43.61 1.26 -35.37
CA LEU A 11 -43.83 0.41 -36.54
C LEU A 11 -44.71 -0.78 -36.14
N LEU A 12 -45.92 -0.85 -36.69
CA LEU A 12 -46.73 -2.05 -36.69
C LEU A 12 -46.30 -2.94 -37.88
N ALA A 13 -45.90 -4.17 -37.58
CA ALA A 13 -45.74 -5.21 -38.60
C ALA A 13 -47.02 -6.00 -38.72
N ALA A 14 -47.63 -5.93 -39.90
CA ALA A 14 -48.83 -6.70 -40.22
C ALA A 14 -48.47 -8.12 -40.62
N LEU A 15 -49.07 -9.11 -39.93
CA LEU A 15 -49.08 -10.50 -40.36
C LEU A 15 -50.15 -10.68 -41.45
N ALA A 16 -49.74 -11.13 -42.64
CA ALA A 16 -50.66 -11.66 -43.64
C ALA A 16 -50.73 -13.20 -43.50
N LEU A 17 -51.88 -13.68 -43.11
CA LEU A 17 -52.24 -15.08 -43.23
C LEU A 17 -52.74 -15.38 -44.63
N SER A 18 -52.07 -16.23 -45.38
CA SER A 18 -52.62 -16.90 -46.56
C SER A 18 -52.70 -18.41 -46.27
N ALA A 19 -53.97 -18.87 -46.15
CA ALA A 19 -54.27 -20.29 -46.11
C ALA A 19 -54.49 -20.77 -47.55
N CYS A 20 -53.82 -21.85 -47.92
CA CYS A 20 -54.28 -22.77 -48.96
C CYS A 20 -53.81 -24.19 -48.66
N GLY A 21 -54.73 -25.10 -48.70
CA GLY A 21 -54.64 -26.44 -48.18
C GLY A 21 -53.97 -27.47 -49.05
N GLY A 22 -53.66 -28.59 -48.40
CA GLY A 22 -53.83 -29.95 -48.88
C GLY A 22 -52.63 -30.58 -49.54
N SER A 23 -51.90 -31.39 -48.84
CA SER A 23 -51.78 -32.86 -49.06
C SER A 23 -50.69 -33.43 -48.19
N ASP A 24 -51.03 -34.53 -47.52
CA ASP A 24 -50.23 -35.31 -46.60
C ASP A 24 -48.99 -35.88 -47.28
N ASN A 25 -47.81 -35.60 -46.73
CA ASN A 25 -46.63 -36.44 -46.72
C ASN A 25 -45.82 -36.05 -45.48
N ASP A 26 -45.94 -36.87 -44.41
CA ASP A 26 -45.17 -36.75 -43.17
C ASP A 26 -43.72 -37.25 -43.41
N ASP A 27 -42.83 -36.32 -43.76
CA ASP A 27 -41.40 -36.48 -43.52
C ASP A 27 -41.00 -35.48 -42.44
N PRO A 28 -40.33 -35.91 -41.33
CA PRO A 28 -39.88 -35.01 -40.28
C PRO A 28 -38.83 -34.05 -40.84
N VAL A 29 -39.15 -32.79 -40.99
CA VAL A 29 -38.20 -31.73 -41.31
C VAL A 29 -37.14 -31.65 -40.19
N GLN A 30 -35.99 -32.23 -40.42
CA GLN A 30 -34.83 -32.09 -39.53
C GLN A 30 -34.45 -30.59 -39.49
N ALA A 31 -34.59 -29.99 -38.31
CA ALA A 31 -34.11 -28.64 -38.07
C ALA A 31 -32.59 -28.58 -38.41
N PRO A 32 -32.10 -27.52 -39.09
CA PRO A 32 -30.68 -27.40 -39.38
C PRO A 32 -29.87 -27.42 -38.09
N PRO A 33 -28.68 -28.07 -38.07
CA PRO A 33 -27.88 -28.17 -36.89
C PRO A 33 -27.52 -26.74 -36.40
N VAL A 34 -27.82 -26.47 -35.13
CA VAL A 34 -27.42 -25.24 -34.48
C VAL A 34 -25.89 -25.22 -34.50
N GLN A 35 -25.32 -24.38 -35.34
CA GLN A 35 -23.87 -24.11 -35.29
C GLN A 35 -23.54 -23.44 -33.98
N VAL A 36 -22.99 -24.18 -33.02
CA VAL A 36 -22.38 -23.62 -31.83
C VAL A 36 -21.16 -22.82 -32.29
N PRO A 37 -21.11 -21.50 -32.06
CA PRO A 37 -19.93 -20.73 -32.43
C PRO A 37 -18.70 -21.36 -31.76
N PRO A 38 -17.56 -21.42 -32.46
CA PRO A 38 -16.33 -21.93 -31.88
C PRO A 38 -16.03 -21.17 -30.57
N PRO A 39 -15.51 -21.85 -29.54
CA PRO A 39 -15.17 -21.20 -28.29
C PRO A 39 -14.22 -20.04 -28.58
N VAL A 40 -14.61 -18.87 -28.12
CA VAL A 40 -13.76 -17.66 -28.23
C VAL A 40 -12.45 -17.98 -27.54
N GLN A 41 -11.37 -18.09 -28.29
CA GLN A 41 -10.02 -18.24 -27.73
C GLN A 41 -9.70 -16.95 -26.99
N VAL A 42 -9.82 -17.00 -25.67
CA VAL A 42 -9.40 -15.88 -24.82
C VAL A 42 -7.88 -15.80 -24.92
N GLN A 43 -7.37 -14.74 -25.57
CA GLN A 43 -5.93 -14.50 -25.62
C GLN A 43 -5.37 -14.41 -24.20
N PRO A 44 -4.22 -15.03 -23.92
CA PRO A 44 -3.54 -14.88 -22.62
C PRO A 44 -3.27 -13.40 -22.30
N GLU A 45 -3.34 -13.07 -21.02
CA GLU A 45 -2.92 -11.73 -20.59
C GLU A 45 -1.40 -11.59 -20.80
N PRO A 46 -0.91 -10.43 -21.29
CA PRO A 46 0.52 -10.22 -21.48
C PRO A 46 1.25 -10.25 -20.13
N ALA A 47 2.40 -10.91 -20.09
CA ALA A 47 3.31 -10.87 -18.95
C ALA A 47 4.01 -9.51 -18.87
N ARG A 48 4.39 -9.09 -17.66
CA ARG A 48 5.27 -7.92 -17.49
C ARG A 48 6.71 -8.30 -17.85
N PRO A 49 7.52 -7.36 -18.37
CA PRO A 49 8.95 -7.60 -18.58
C PRO A 49 9.68 -8.06 -17.31
N GLN A 50 9.26 -7.57 -16.13
CA GLN A 50 9.80 -7.91 -14.83
C GLN A 50 9.53 -9.37 -14.42
N ASP A 51 8.51 -10.02 -14.96
CA ASP A 51 8.09 -11.38 -14.56
C ASP A 51 9.05 -12.49 -15.07
N ALA A 52 10.08 -12.13 -15.83
CA ALA A 52 11.18 -13.03 -16.17
C ALA A 52 12.15 -13.29 -15.00
N ARG A 53 12.01 -12.57 -13.87
CA ARG A 53 12.86 -12.75 -12.69
C ARG A 53 12.60 -14.10 -12.03
N THR A 54 13.67 -14.67 -11.49
CA THR A 54 13.61 -15.93 -10.74
C THR A 54 14.09 -15.70 -9.31
N PHE A 55 13.41 -16.34 -8.38
CA PHE A 55 13.72 -16.24 -6.96
C PHE A 55 13.87 -17.66 -6.37
N SER A 56 14.59 -17.75 -5.26
CA SER A 56 14.83 -19.00 -4.55
C SER A 56 14.72 -18.83 -3.05
N VAL A 57 14.25 -19.88 -2.39
CA VAL A 57 14.16 -19.97 -0.94
C VAL A 57 15.43 -20.65 -0.41
N VAL A 58 16.03 -20.07 0.63
CA VAL A 58 17.09 -20.69 1.41
C VAL A 58 16.44 -21.40 2.61
N GLU A 59 16.04 -22.66 2.45
CA GLU A 59 15.25 -23.36 3.47
C GLU A 59 15.95 -23.46 4.83
N THR A 60 17.28 -23.51 4.85
CA THR A 60 18.07 -23.53 6.09
C THR A 60 17.98 -22.23 6.92
N SER A 61 17.48 -21.15 6.33
CA SER A 61 17.24 -19.88 7.02
C SER A 61 15.80 -19.71 7.57
N LEU A 62 14.92 -20.66 7.30
CA LEU A 62 13.51 -20.57 7.69
C LEU A 62 13.24 -20.94 9.16
N PRO A 63 14.00 -21.86 9.81
CA PRO A 63 13.81 -22.13 11.22
C PRO A 63 13.90 -20.87 12.07
N PHE A 64 13.01 -20.73 13.05
CA PHE A 64 13.03 -19.61 13.97
C PHE A 64 12.79 -20.06 15.42
N ASN A 65 13.38 -19.35 16.37
CA ASN A 65 13.36 -19.73 17.78
C ASN A 65 12.05 -19.33 18.47
N ALA A 66 11.70 -20.03 19.56
CA ALA A 66 10.69 -19.57 20.49
C ALA A 66 11.08 -18.23 21.10
N LEU A 67 10.08 -17.44 21.44
CA LEU A 67 10.31 -16.24 22.25
C LEU A 67 10.61 -16.65 23.70
N ALA A 68 11.65 -16.05 24.28
CA ALA A 68 11.91 -16.23 25.70
C ALA A 68 10.76 -15.63 26.54
N ASN A 69 10.44 -16.26 27.66
CA ASN A 69 9.41 -15.79 28.59
C ASN A 69 8.03 -15.53 27.91
N ALA A 70 7.67 -16.36 26.92
CA ALA A 70 6.39 -16.32 26.22
C ALA A 70 5.66 -17.65 26.36
N PRO A 71 4.34 -17.71 26.07
CA PRO A 71 3.62 -18.97 26.03
C PRO A 71 4.27 -20.01 25.10
N GLU A 72 4.13 -21.29 25.42
CA GLU A 72 4.60 -22.35 24.56
C GLU A 72 3.86 -22.35 23.23
N THR A 73 4.62 -22.56 22.14
CA THR A 73 4.10 -22.51 20.77
C THR A 73 4.60 -23.67 19.92
N ASP A 74 3.81 -24.07 18.93
CA ASP A 74 4.29 -24.81 17.79
C ASP A 74 4.74 -23.83 16.71
N ARG A 75 5.85 -24.10 16.08
CA ARG A 75 6.46 -23.27 15.03
C ARG A 75 6.71 -24.13 13.81
N TRP A 76 6.16 -23.68 12.68
CA TRP A 76 6.26 -24.39 11.41
C TRP A 76 6.80 -23.44 10.33
N TRP A 77 7.58 -24.00 9.44
CA TRP A 77 8.16 -23.27 8.32
C TRP A 77 8.30 -24.20 7.12
N GLY A 78 8.44 -23.65 5.94
CA GLY A 78 8.61 -24.40 4.71
C GLY A 78 8.33 -23.54 3.48
N VAL A 79 8.01 -24.23 2.39
CA VAL A 79 7.70 -23.59 1.11
C VAL A 79 6.27 -23.97 0.71
N LEU A 80 5.50 -22.98 0.30
CA LEU A 80 4.17 -23.13 -0.28
C LEU A 80 4.17 -22.50 -1.68
N GLY A 81 3.99 -23.31 -2.72
CA GLY A 81 4.18 -22.84 -4.09
C GLY A 81 5.61 -22.39 -4.34
N LYS A 82 5.80 -21.10 -4.58
CA LYS A 82 7.12 -20.46 -4.76
C LYS A 82 7.55 -19.61 -3.58
N ALA A 83 6.71 -19.45 -2.56
CA ALA A 83 6.94 -18.61 -1.39
C ALA A 83 7.34 -19.44 -0.18
N ALA A 84 8.27 -18.92 0.63
CA ALA A 84 8.54 -19.47 1.95
C ALA A 84 7.50 -18.99 2.96
N TYR A 85 7.33 -19.71 4.05
CA TYR A 85 6.45 -19.31 5.13
C TYR A 85 7.01 -19.61 6.51
N GLN A 86 6.53 -18.86 7.49
CA GLN A 86 6.63 -19.14 8.92
C GLN A 86 5.24 -19.05 9.56
N ILE A 87 4.94 -19.97 10.47
CA ILE A 87 3.69 -20.02 11.24
C ILE A 87 4.05 -20.29 12.69
N GLU A 88 3.40 -19.60 13.62
CA GLU A 88 3.51 -19.88 15.05
C GLU A 88 2.11 -19.95 15.68
N VAL A 89 1.85 -21.04 16.40
CA VAL A 89 0.55 -21.30 17.01
C VAL A 89 0.73 -21.59 18.50
N PRO A 90 0.22 -20.74 19.40
CA PRO A 90 0.23 -21.00 20.83
C PRO A 90 -0.45 -22.32 21.20
N LYS A 91 0.03 -23.01 22.25
CA LYS A 91 -0.64 -24.22 22.74
C LYS A 91 -2.07 -23.92 23.19
N ASN A 92 -2.29 -22.76 23.80
CA ASN A 92 -3.59 -22.21 24.19
C ASN A 92 -4.21 -21.34 23.09
N TRP A 93 -4.09 -21.72 21.82
CA TRP A 93 -4.62 -20.96 20.70
C TRP A 93 -6.09 -20.58 20.89
N ASN A 94 -6.39 -19.29 20.71
CA ASN A 94 -7.73 -18.73 20.91
C ASN A 94 -8.68 -18.94 19.70
N GLY A 95 -8.26 -19.68 18.68
CA GLY A 95 -9.06 -19.95 17.48
C GLY A 95 -8.95 -18.87 16.40
N MET A 96 -8.11 -17.81 16.58
CA MET A 96 -7.97 -16.73 15.64
C MET A 96 -6.58 -16.69 14.98
N LEU A 97 -6.55 -16.33 13.70
CA LEU A 97 -5.32 -16.26 12.89
C LEU A 97 -5.05 -14.83 12.46
N VAL A 98 -3.80 -14.40 12.59
CA VAL A 98 -3.31 -13.11 12.09
C VAL A 98 -2.31 -13.35 10.97
N MET A 99 -2.64 -12.90 9.77
CA MET A 99 -1.71 -12.88 8.66
C MET A 99 -0.84 -11.64 8.73
N TYR A 100 0.46 -11.80 8.58
CA TYR A 100 1.40 -10.68 8.57
C TYR A 100 1.98 -10.48 7.17
N ALA A 101 1.79 -9.28 6.65
CA ALA A 101 2.36 -8.82 5.40
C ALA A 101 3.59 -7.95 5.70
N HIS A 102 4.80 -8.44 5.32
CA HIS A 102 6.03 -7.69 5.52
C HIS A 102 6.21 -6.58 4.48
N GLY A 103 7.08 -5.63 4.77
CA GLY A 103 7.46 -4.56 3.86
C GLY A 103 8.36 -5.01 2.71
N TYR A 104 8.83 -4.04 1.92
CA TYR A 104 9.76 -4.29 0.82
C TYR A 104 11.05 -4.98 1.29
N ALA A 105 11.40 -6.10 0.65
CA ALA A 105 12.54 -6.94 1.03
C ALA A 105 13.78 -6.79 0.12
N GLY A 106 13.82 -5.73 -0.71
CA GLY A 106 14.94 -5.48 -1.61
C GLY A 106 14.80 -6.13 -2.98
N THR A 107 15.90 -6.13 -3.75
CA THR A 107 15.97 -6.60 -5.14
C THR A 107 16.77 -7.90 -5.31
N GLY A 108 17.16 -8.54 -4.21
CA GLY A 108 17.90 -9.81 -4.25
C GLY A 108 17.06 -10.96 -4.79
N ASP A 109 17.72 -12.05 -5.17
CA ASP A 109 17.08 -13.27 -5.68
C ASP A 109 16.72 -14.27 -4.57
N LYS A 110 17.08 -13.99 -3.32
CA LYS A 110 16.79 -14.84 -2.16
C LYS A 110 15.55 -14.33 -1.44
N LEU A 111 14.58 -15.22 -1.26
CA LEU A 111 13.38 -14.93 -0.49
C LEU A 111 13.61 -15.22 1.00
N SER A 112 13.10 -14.33 1.84
CA SER A 112 13.19 -14.45 3.29
C SER A 112 11.86 -14.14 3.95
N VAL A 113 11.56 -14.77 5.07
CA VAL A 113 10.38 -14.50 5.87
C VAL A 113 10.78 -13.65 7.07
N SER A 114 9.99 -12.60 7.34
CA SER A 114 10.15 -11.78 8.54
C SER A 114 8.96 -12.01 9.48
N PRO A 115 9.18 -12.32 10.75
CA PRO A 115 8.10 -12.37 11.74
C PRO A 115 7.55 -10.96 12.01
N PRO A 116 6.29 -10.81 12.43
CA PRO A 116 5.74 -9.52 12.82
C PRO A 116 6.44 -8.96 14.06
N ALA A 117 6.62 -7.64 14.12
CA ALA A 117 7.07 -6.98 15.36
C ALA A 117 6.10 -7.25 16.52
N LEU A 118 4.81 -7.38 16.22
CA LEU A 118 3.75 -7.77 17.16
C LEU A 118 3.80 -9.23 17.64
N ARG A 119 4.75 -10.03 17.20
CA ARG A 119 4.81 -11.48 17.46
C ARG A 119 4.57 -11.82 18.94
N ARG A 120 5.27 -11.17 19.87
CA ARG A 120 5.12 -11.38 21.32
C ARG A 120 3.71 -11.06 21.79
N HIS A 121 3.17 -9.92 21.37
CA HIS A 121 1.81 -9.50 21.73
C HIS A 121 0.78 -10.53 21.26
N LEU A 122 0.86 -10.94 19.98
CA LEU A 122 -0.05 -11.92 19.39
C LEU A 122 -0.02 -13.25 20.14
N VAL A 123 1.17 -13.81 20.36
CA VAL A 123 1.34 -15.09 21.05
C VAL A 123 0.84 -15.02 22.48
N SER A 124 1.10 -13.92 23.20
CA SER A 124 0.65 -13.73 24.57
C SER A 124 -0.87 -13.64 24.70
N GLN A 125 -1.55 -13.14 23.68
CA GLN A 125 -3.01 -13.06 23.59
C GLN A 125 -3.65 -14.34 23.00
N GLY A 126 -2.84 -15.35 22.70
CA GLY A 126 -3.30 -16.63 22.15
C GLY A 126 -3.56 -16.64 20.65
N TYR A 127 -3.21 -15.60 19.90
CA TYR A 127 -3.35 -15.59 18.45
C TYR A 127 -2.27 -16.45 17.78
N ALA A 128 -2.68 -17.24 16.77
CA ALA A 128 -1.74 -17.75 15.79
C ALA A 128 -1.37 -16.62 14.81
N TRP A 129 -0.13 -16.64 14.33
CA TRP A 129 0.28 -15.79 13.22
C TRP A 129 0.94 -16.58 12.11
N ALA A 130 0.85 -16.05 10.88
CA ALA A 130 1.51 -16.60 9.72
C ALA A 130 2.05 -15.48 8.81
N ALA A 131 3.23 -15.69 8.26
CA ALA A 131 3.89 -14.77 7.34
C ALA A 131 4.44 -15.50 6.12
N SER A 132 4.26 -14.93 4.94
CA SER A 132 4.85 -15.38 3.67
C SER A 132 6.04 -14.52 3.32
N SER A 133 7.06 -15.09 2.65
CA SER A 133 8.12 -14.32 2.00
C SER A 133 7.66 -13.61 0.73
N TYR A 134 6.45 -13.92 0.29
CA TYR A 134 6.01 -13.79 -1.11
C TYR A 134 6.87 -14.62 -2.08
N SER A 135 6.36 -14.85 -3.27
CA SER A 135 7.07 -15.57 -4.35
C SER A 135 8.07 -14.71 -5.11
N THR A 136 8.13 -13.43 -4.81
CA THR A 136 9.03 -12.45 -5.41
C THR A 136 9.54 -11.46 -4.36
N ASN A 137 10.77 -10.97 -4.54
CA ASN A 137 11.21 -9.71 -3.96
C ASN A 137 10.74 -8.54 -4.84
N TYR A 138 11.34 -7.38 -4.72
CA TYR A 138 10.91 -6.13 -5.34
C TYR A 138 9.59 -5.62 -4.76
N TYR A 139 8.96 -4.66 -5.43
CA TYR A 139 7.68 -4.12 -5.00
C TYR A 139 6.54 -4.85 -5.74
N ASP A 140 6.18 -6.04 -5.29
CA ASP A 140 5.13 -6.86 -5.93
C ASP A 140 3.95 -7.11 -4.99
N VAL A 141 3.04 -6.14 -4.92
CA VAL A 141 1.83 -6.21 -4.07
C VAL A 141 0.88 -7.31 -4.57
N ARG A 142 0.85 -7.59 -5.87
CA ARG A 142 0.03 -8.67 -6.44
C ARG A 142 0.46 -10.03 -5.86
N ALA A 143 1.75 -10.34 -5.93
CA ALA A 143 2.29 -11.56 -5.31
C ALA A 143 2.07 -11.56 -3.79
N GLY A 144 2.26 -10.39 -3.14
CA GLY A 144 2.05 -10.26 -1.71
C GLY A 144 0.63 -10.62 -1.26
N VAL A 145 -0.40 -10.16 -1.96
CA VAL A 145 -1.80 -10.52 -1.67
C VAL A 145 -2.06 -12.00 -1.94
N GLU A 146 -1.66 -12.50 -3.11
CA GLU A 146 -1.93 -13.89 -3.51
C GLU A 146 -1.24 -14.91 -2.59
N ASP A 147 0.04 -14.69 -2.26
CA ASP A 147 0.81 -15.63 -1.44
C ASP A 147 0.40 -15.59 0.05
N THR A 148 0.04 -14.40 0.56
CA THR A 148 -0.51 -14.26 1.90
C THR A 148 -1.87 -14.96 2.01
N ASN A 149 -2.73 -14.79 1.03
CA ASN A 149 -4.02 -15.46 0.97
C ASN A 149 -3.87 -16.98 0.82
N ALA A 150 -2.96 -17.45 -0.05
CA ALA A 150 -2.68 -18.87 -0.22
C ALA A 150 -2.21 -19.52 1.10
N LEU A 151 -1.35 -18.82 1.85
CA LEU A 151 -0.88 -19.31 3.15
C LEU A 151 -2.02 -19.39 4.18
N ALA A 152 -2.90 -18.38 4.23
CA ALA A 152 -4.06 -18.40 5.11
C ALA A 152 -5.00 -19.59 4.81
N LEU A 153 -5.24 -19.87 3.53
CA LEU A 153 -6.05 -21.01 3.08
C LEU A 153 -5.40 -22.35 3.43
N ALA A 154 -4.06 -22.44 3.35
CA ALA A 154 -3.29 -23.64 3.63
C ALA A 154 -3.01 -23.89 5.13
N PHE A 155 -3.35 -22.94 6.02
CA PHE A 155 -3.00 -22.95 7.45
C PHE A 155 -3.31 -24.28 8.14
N ARG A 156 -4.51 -24.82 7.97
CA ARG A 156 -4.95 -26.06 8.62
C ARG A 156 -4.21 -27.29 8.08
N ASP A 157 -4.01 -27.36 6.79
CA ASP A 157 -3.31 -28.49 6.15
C ASP A 157 -1.84 -28.50 6.57
N ILE A 158 -1.23 -27.33 6.73
CA ILE A 158 0.14 -27.21 7.26
C ILE A 158 0.17 -27.66 8.72
N ALA A 159 -0.77 -27.25 9.56
CA ALA A 159 -0.87 -27.69 10.95
C ALA A 159 -1.00 -29.22 11.03
N GLN A 160 -1.89 -29.81 10.23
CA GLN A 160 -2.10 -31.26 10.21
C GLN A 160 -0.85 -32.03 9.77
N LYS A 161 -0.15 -31.55 8.73
CA LYS A 161 1.12 -32.15 8.27
C LYS A 161 2.21 -32.07 9.35
N ASN A 162 2.14 -31.12 10.27
CA ASN A 162 3.06 -30.99 11.39
C ASN A 162 2.53 -31.65 12.69
N GLY A 163 1.55 -32.53 12.59
CA GLY A 163 1.05 -33.36 13.71
C GLY A 163 0.06 -32.64 14.63
N ARG A 164 -0.44 -31.45 14.27
CA ARG A 164 -1.45 -30.74 15.07
C ARG A 164 -2.76 -30.55 14.28
N THR A 165 -3.81 -31.22 14.68
CA THR A 165 -5.14 -31.03 14.10
C THR A 165 -5.77 -29.78 14.71
N LEU A 166 -6.08 -28.79 13.87
CA LEU A 166 -6.72 -27.54 14.26
C LEU A 166 -8.11 -27.42 13.63
N ALA A 167 -9.03 -26.81 14.34
CA ALA A 167 -10.28 -26.32 13.75
C ALA A 167 -9.99 -25.20 12.73
N ALA A 168 -10.96 -24.86 11.89
CA ALA A 168 -10.83 -23.67 11.06
C ALA A 168 -10.71 -22.42 11.97
N PRO A 169 -9.89 -21.43 11.60
CA PRO A 169 -9.88 -20.16 12.32
C PRO A 169 -11.30 -19.58 12.36
N THR A 170 -11.73 -19.18 13.54
CA THR A 170 -13.03 -18.52 13.73
C THR A 170 -13.04 -17.11 13.15
N LYS A 171 -11.87 -16.47 13.18
CA LYS A 171 -11.59 -15.16 12.60
C LYS A 171 -10.19 -15.16 11.99
N THR A 172 -10.03 -14.42 10.90
CA THR A 172 -8.72 -14.17 10.28
C THR A 172 -8.56 -12.68 10.06
N TYR A 173 -7.46 -12.14 10.59
CA TYR A 173 -7.11 -10.73 10.47
C TYR A 173 -5.84 -10.57 9.63
N ILE A 174 -5.60 -9.38 9.12
CA ILE A 174 -4.39 -9.06 8.40
C ILE A 174 -3.75 -7.78 8.92
N VAL A 175 -2.44 -7.82 9.16
CA VAL A 175 -1.63 -6.67 9.55
C VAL A 175 -0.41 -6.58 8.66
N GLY A 176 0.07 -5.37 8.37
CA GLY A 176 1.26 -5.25 7.53
C GLY A 176 1.87 -3.86 7.59
N VAL A 177 3.16 -3.79 7.26
CA VAL A 177 3.97 -2.56 7.31
C VAL A 177 4.46 -2.17 5.93
N SER A 178 4.51 -0.87 5.61
CA SER A 178 5.08 -0.37 4.34
C SER A 178 4.38 -0.98 3.11
N MET A 179 5.09 -1.65 2.22
CA MET A 179 4.50 -2.46 1.15
C MET A 179 3.49 -3.47 1.69
N GLY A 180 3.76 -4.05 2.87
CA GLY A 180 2.82 -4.93 3.57
C GLY A 180 1.55 -4.19 4.02
N GLY A 181 1.63 -2.91 4.32
CA GLY A 181 0.47 -2.04 4.57
C GLY A 181 -0.37 -1.85 3.30
N HIS A 182 0.26 -1.72 2.13
CA HIS A 182 -0.44 -1.75 0.84
C HIS A 182 -1.13 -3.09 0.62
N ILE A 183 -0.40 -4.20 0.80
CA ILE A 183 -0.95 -5.57 0.70
C ILE A 183 -2.15 -5.74 1.63
N THR A 184 -2.04 -5.26 2.86
CA THR A 184 -3.09 -5.33 3.88
C THR A 184 -4.35 -4.57 3.46
N ALA A 185 -4.21 -3.35 2.99
CA ALA A 185 -5.34 -2.54 2.50
C ALA A 185 -5.95 -3.14 1.22
N ALA A 186 -5.11 -3.60 0.29
CA ALA A 186 -5.54 -4.24 -0.95
C ALA A 186 -6.29 -5.56 -0.69
N ALA A 187 -5.86 -6.35 0.31
CA ALA A 187 -6.47 -7.65 0.64
C ALA A 187 -7.90 -7.54 1.22
N VAL A 188 -8.31 -6.36 1.69
CA VAL A 188 -9.67 -6.10 2.20
C VAL A 188 -10.51 -5.22 1.27
N ASP A 189 -9.97 -4.82 0.12
CA ASP A 189 -10.68 -4.07 -0.90
C ASP A 189 -11.51 -5.00 -1.79
N GLU A 190 -12.79 -4.70 -2.00
CA GLU A 190 -13.73 -5.56 -2.71
C GLU A 190 -13.32 -5.84 -4.17
N GLU A 191 -12.70 -4.88 -4.87
CA GLU A 191 -12.18 -5.11 -6.23
C GLU A 191 -11.15 -6.25 -6.21
N ASN A 192 -10.21 -6.19 -5.27
CA ASN A 192 -9.13 -7.17 -5.19
C ASN A 192 -9.63 -8.53 -4.69
N ILE A 193 -10.55 -8.55 -3.71
CA ILE A 193 -11.18 -9.82 -3.26
C ILE A 193 -11.89 -10.51 -4.42
N ALA A 194 -12.57 -9.76 -5.28
CA ALA A 194 -13.24 -10.30 -6.44
C ALA A 194 -12.27 -10.85 -7.49
N ALA A 195 -11.15 -10.14 -7.71
CA ALA A 195 -10.16 -10.44 -8.75
C ALA A 195 -9.10 -11.48 -8.34
N ALA A 196 -8.79 -11.61 -7.04
CA ALA A 196 -7.76 -12.53 -6.55
C ALA A 196 -8.03 -13.98 -6.95
N ASN A 197 -6.96 -14.73 -7.24
CA ASN A 197 -7.02 -16.18 -7.46
C ASN A 197 -7.20 -16.92 -6.13
N ASN A 198 -6.47 -16.51 -5.09
CA ASN A 198 -6.61 -17.03 -3.74
C ASN A 198 -7.56 -16.12 -2.95
N LYS A 199 -8.82 -16.51 -2.84
CA LYS A 199 -9.88 -15.69 -2.24
C LYS A 199 -10.04 -15.97 -0.76
N ILE A 200 -9.85 -14.93 0.05
CA ILE A 200 -10.15 -14.94 1.48
C ILE A 200 -10.86 -13.63 1.86
N ARG A 201 -11.73 -13.70 2.86
CA ARG A 201 -12.32 -12.52 3.49
C ARG A 201 -11.77 -12.40 4.90
N TYR A 202 -10.98 -11.37 5.11
CA TYR A 202 -10.49 -11.00 6.44
C TYR A 202 -11.62 -10.37 7.28
N ASN A 203 -11.50 -10.48 8.59
CA ASN A 203 -12.45 -9.90 9.53
C ASN A 203 -12.08 -8.47 9.98
N GLY A 204 -10.84 -8.07 9.74
CA GLY A 204 -10.34 -6.74 10.04
C GLY A 204 -8.90 -6.58 9.56
N ALA A 205 -8.43 -5.34 9.43
CA ALA A 205 -7.12 -5.03 8.87
C ALA A 205 -6.43 -3.87 9.61
N VAL A 206 -5.09 -3.98 9.72
CA VAL A 206 -4.25 -2.90 10.28
C VAL A 206 -3.09 -2.59 9.32
N PRO A 207 -3.32 -1.78 8.29
CA PRO A 207 -2.26 -1.23 7.46
C PRO A 207 -1.42 -0.22 8.26
N MET A 208 -0.12 -0.42 8.35
CA MET A 208 0.81 0.45 9.08
C MET A 208 1.79 1.08 8.09
N CYS A 209 1.97 2.42 8.13
CA CYS A 209 2.82 3.15 7.18
C CYS A 209 2.61 2.71 5.72
N GLY A 210 1.37 2.37 5.36
CA GLY A 210 1.03 1.72 4.11
C GLY A 210 1.02 2.65 2.91
N VAL A 211 1.33 2.09 1.72
CA VAL A 211 1.15 2.79 0.45
C VAL A 211 -0.34 2.77 0.08
N LEU A 212 -1.13 3.57 0.80
CA LEU A 212 -2.58 3.59 0.72
C LEU A 212 -3.12 4.40 -0.47
N GLY A 213 -2.24 5.01 -1.25
CA GLY A 213 -2.52 5.67 -2.51
C GLY A 213 -2.13 4.85 -3.74
N ASP A 214 -1.72 3.59 -3.58
CA ASP A 214 -1.22 2.70 -4.64
C ASP A 214 -0.21 3.40 -5.58
N THR A 215 -0.53 3.63 -6.87
CA THR A 215 0.39 4.26 -7.84
C THR A 215 0.73 5.72 -7.50
N GLU A 216 -0.06 6.42 -6.68
CA GLU A 216 0.21 7.82 -6.33
C GLU A 216 1.50 8.00 -5.50
N LEU A 217 2.05 6.92 -4.90
CA LEU A 217 3.39 6.98 -4.30
C LEU A 217 4.46 7.28 -5.35
N TYR A 218 4.35 6.69 -6.52
CA TYR A 218 5.34 6.86 -7.60
C TYR A 218 5.20 8.19 -8.29
N ASP A 219 3.96 8.68 -8.40
CA ASP A 219 3.67 10.04 -8.84
C ASP A 219 4.32 11.06 -7.90
N TYR A 220 4.28 10.81 -6.59
CA TYR A 220 4.97 11.61 -5.58
C TYR A 220 6.49 11.59 -5.77
N PHE A 221 7.13 10.42 -5.92
CA PHE A 221 8.57 10.34 -6.15
C PHE A 221 9.00 11.08 -7.42
N ALA A 222 8.27 10.88 -8.49
CA ALA A 222 8.53 11.54 -9.75
C ALA A 222 8.35 13.07 -9.65
N ALA A 223 7.30 13.53 -8.99
CA ALA A 223 7.07 14.96 -8.74
C ALA A 223 8.17 15.56 -7.85
N TYR A 224 8.58 14.85 -6.80
CA TYR A 224 9.67 15.31 -5.94
C TYR A 224 10.98 15.43 -6.72
N GLN A 225 11.35 14.41 -7.50
CA GLN A 225 12.56 14.43 -8.31
C GLN A 225 12.55 15.58 -9.33
N THR A 226 11.45 15.76 -10.07
CA THR A 226 11.36 16.82 -11.07
C THR A 226 11.38 18.21 -10.46
N ALA A 227 10.75 18.41 -9.29
CA ALA A 227 10.84 19.65 -8.53
C ALA A 227 12.27 19.92 -8.05
N ALA A 228 12.95 18.92 -7.51
CA ALA A 228 14.34 19.05 -7.08
C ALA A 228 15.26 19.45 -8.23
N MET A 229 15.09 18.86 -9.40
CA MET A 229 15.86 19.20 -10.60
C MET A 229 15.53 20.61 -11.12
N GLN A 230 14.25 20.97 -11.13
CA GLN A 230 13.81 22.32 -11.54
C GLN A 230 14.41 23.40 -10.65
N ASP A 231 14.35 23.23 -9.33
CA ASP A 231 14.88 24.18 -8.36
C ASP A 231 16.42 24.23 -8.34
N ALA A 232 17.07 23.14 -8.71
CA ALA A 232 18.51 23.10 -8.91
C ALA A 232 18.99 23.78 -10.23
N GLY A 233 18.07 24.26 -11.08
CA GLY A 233 18.38 24.80 -12.39
C GLY A 233 18.85 23.73 -13.39
N MET A 234 18.47 22.48 -13.18
CA MET A 234 18.77 21.30 -14.00
C MET A 234 17.49 20.56 -14.37
N PRO A 235 16.55 21.20 -15.09
CA PRO A 235 15.22 20.65 -15.31
C PRO A 235 15.26 19.29 -15.99
N ALA A 236 14.42 18.35 -15.57
CA ALA A 236 14.27 17.05 -16.20
C ALA A 236 13.72 17.20 -17.62
N THR A 237 14.18 16.35 -18.55
CA THR A 237 13.68 16.26 -19.93
C THR A 237 13.11 14.87 -20.23
N SER A 238 13.31 13.93 -19.33
CA SER A 238 12.78 12.57 -19.41
C SER A 238 12.61 12.00 -18.00
N TRP A 239 11.83 10.95 -17.85
CA TRP A 239 11.71 10.17 -16.62
C TRP A 239 11.52 8.68 -16.99
N PRO A 240 12.19 7.71 -16.33
CA PRO A 240 13.23 7.93 -15.30
C PRO A 240 14.42 8.73 -15.83
N VAL A 241 15.06 9.49 -14.95
CA VAL A 241 16.23 10.28 -15.34
C VAL A 241 17.42 9.36 -15.53
N ALA A 242 17.97 9.32 -16.74
CA ALA A 242 19.18 8.55 -17.02
C ALA A 242 20.38 9.08 -16.21
N ASN A 243 21.28 8.18 -15.82
CA ASN A 243 22.52 8.50 -15.09
C ASN A 243 22.30 9.28 -13.76
N TRP A 244 21.22 8.95 -13.06
CA TRP A 244 20.89 9.63 -11.79
C TRP A 244 22.02 9.54 -10.76
N GLU A 245 22.79 8.46 -10.76
CA GLU A 245 23.98 8.30 -9.92
C GLU A 245 25.02 9.44 -10.08
N THR A 246 25.08 10.03 -11.29
CA THR A 246 25.96 11.16 -11.59
C THR A 246 25.25 12.50 -11.41
N ILE A 247 24.01 12.60 -11.83
CA ILE A 247 23.21 13.84 -11.82
C ILE A 247 22.72 14.17 -10.40
N GLY A 248 22.27 13.17 -9.65
CA GLY A 248 21.71 13.33 -8.31
C GLY A 248 22.62 14.11 -7.34
N PRO A 249 23.92 13.76 -7.20
CA PRO A 249 24.84 14.52 -6.37
C PRO A 249 25.02 15.99 -6.82
N GLN A 250 24.92 16.29 -8.12
CA GLN A 250 25.01 17.66 -8.62
C GLN A 250 23.75 18.45 -8.26
N VAL A 251 22.58 17.84 -8.37
CA VAL A 251 21.30 18.43 -7.93
C VAL A 251 21.33 18.68 -6.42
N GLN A 252 21.78 17.69 -5.63
CA GLN A 252 21.93 17.82 -4.18
C GLN A 252 22.84 19.00 -3.79
N ALA A 253 24.00 19.15 -4.44
CA ALA A 253 24.93 20.22 -4.15
C ALA A 253 24.38 21.63 -4.45
N LYS A 254 23.37 21.76 -5.28
CA LYS A 254 22.66 23.03 -5.53
C LYS A 254 21.62 23.33 -4.45
N LEU A 255 20.99 22.28 -3.93
CA LEU A 255 19.87 22.39 -3.00
C LEU A 255 20.30 22.35 -1.52
N PHE A 256 21.44 21.77 -1.22
CA PHE A 256 21.92 21.60 0.15
C PHE A 256 23.39 21.99 0.24
N SER A 257 23.73 22.82 1.22
CA SER A 257 25.12 23.15 1.57
C SER A 257 25.78 22.00 2.35
N SER A 258 24.99 21.17 3.01
CA SER A 258 25.38 19.90 3.63
C SER A 258 24.25 18.90 3.45
N PHE A 259 24.58 17.68 3.01
CA PHE A 259 23.63 16.59 2.85
C PHE A 259 24.20 15.35 3.56
N PRO A 260 23.53 14.86 4.61
CA PRO A 260 24.09 13.78 5.42
C PRO A 260 24.21 12.48 4.62
N GLY A 261 25.40 11.92 4.57
CA GLY A 261 25.65 10.62 3.95
C GLY A 261 25.33 9.42 4.83
N GLY A 262 24.80 9.59 6.03
CA GLY A 262 24.61 8.53 7.01
C GLY A 262 23.22 8.50 7.64
N SER A 263 22.97 7.43 8.38
CA SER A 263 21.69 7.15 9.06
C SER A 263 21.61 7.66 10.51
N THR A 264 22.48 8.59 10.90
CA THR A 264 22.46 9.10 12.29
C THR A 264 21.38 10.16 12.47
N PRO A 265 20.59 10.12 13.55
CA PRO A 265 19.52 11.08 13.82
C PRO A 265 19.99 12.54 13.93
N THR A 266 21.26 12.75 14.23
CA THR A 266 21.89 14.07 14.43
C THR A 266 22.49 14.67 13.16
N ALA A 267 22.64 13.90 12.08
CA ALA A 267 23.14 14.41 10.82
C ALA A 267 21.98 15.02 10.04
N GLN A 268 21.89 16.35 10.04
CA GLN A 268 20.84 17.09 9.34
C GLN A 268 21.34 17.69 8.03
N ALA A 269 20.51 17.59 7.00
CA ALA A 269 20.71 18.32 5.77
C ALA A 269 20.53 19.83 6.01
N VAL A 270 21.40 20.64 5.42
CA VAL A 270 21.31 22.11 5.50
C VAL A 270 20.90 22.65 4.13
N PRO A 271 19.64 23.03 3.93
CA PRO A 271 19.17 23.49 2.64
C PRO A 271 19.73 24.88 2.29
N THR A 272 19.99 25.10 1.01
CA THR A 272 20.19 26.44 0.42
C THR A 272 18.86 27.17 0.27
N ALA A 273 18.83 28.37 -0.28
CA ALA A 273 17.59 29.08 -0.60
C ALA A 273 16.69 28.25 -1.54
N GLN A 274 17.28 27.60 -2.55
CA GLN A 274 16.58 26.68 -3.46
C GLN A 274 16.10 25.41 -2.71
N GLY A 275 16.91 24.90 -1.80
CA GLY A 275 16.53 23.77 -0.95
C GLY A 275 15.38 24.10 0.01
N LEU A 276 15.27 25.35 0.50
CA LEU A 276 14.12 25.80 1.29
C LEU A 276 12.84 25.89 0.45
N ARG A 277 12.95 26.32 -0.81
CA ARG A 277 11.82 26.30 -1.75
C ARG A 277 11.37 24.87 -2.01
N LEU A 278 12.29 23.97 -2.32
CA LEU A 278 12.00 22.54 -2.47
C LEU A 278 11.34 21.95 -1.20
N LYS A 279 11.81 22.35 -0.01
CA LYS A 279 11.20 21.91 1.26
C LYS A 279 9.71 22.22 1.31
N GLN A 280 9.30 23.43 0.89
CA GLN A 280 7.89 23.81 0.87
C GLN A 280 7.10 22.99 -0.16
N ILE A 281 7.66 22.78 -1.34
CA ILE A 281 7.04 21.92 -2.36
C ILE A 281 6.83 20.51 -1.82
N VAL A 282 7.86 19.93 -1.18
CA VAL A 282 7.79 18.57 -0.61
C VAL A 282 6.78 18.51 0.55
N ALA A 283 6.67 19.56 1.37
CA ALA A 283 5.63 19.63 2.40
C ALA A 283 4.24 19.47 1.77
N ASN A 284 3.94 20.25 0.73
CA ASN A 284 2.66 20.21 0.03
C ASN A 284 2.42 18.87 -0.68
N LEU A 285 3.43 18.31 -1.35
CA LEU A 285 3.36 17.01 -2.02
C LEU A 285 3.15 15.85 -1.04
N SER A 286 3.66 15.96 0.19
CA SER A 286 3.69 14.86 1.16
C SER A 286 2.57 14.89 2.21
N GLY A 287 1.63 15.85 2.12
CA GLY A 287 0.45 15.91 3.01
C GLY A 287 0.24 17.24 3.73
N GLY A 288 0.99 18.28 3.37
CA GLY A 288 0.88 19.63 3.92
C GLY A 288 1.74 19.87 5.16
N SER A 289 1.61 21.08 5.71
CA SER A 289 2.27 21.45 6.96
C SER A 289 1.83 20.56 8.10
N ARG A 290 2.78 20.03 8.87
CA ARG A 290 2.52 19.14 9.99
C ARG A 290 3.71 19.08 10.97
N PRO A 291 3.49 18.69 12.22
CA PRO A 291 4.58 18.51 13.16
C PRO A 291 5.64 17.55 12.65
N LEU A 292 6.88 17.77 13.03
CA LEU A 292 8.04 16.94 12.72
C LEU A 292 8.47 16.92 11.23
N PHE A 293 7.73 17.54 10.31
CA PHE A 293 8.11 17.58 8.90
C PHE A 293 9.52 18.17 8.70
N ASP A 294 9.87 19.22 9.42
CA ASP A 294 11.18 19.89 9.33
C ASP A 294 12.33 18.96 9.73
N TYR A 295 12.12 18.17 10.79
CA TYR A 295 13.09 17.18 11.22
C TYR A 295 13.23 16.03 10.21
N ALA A 296 12.14 15.62 9.61
CA ALA A 296 12.13 14.59 8.58
C ALA A 296 12.82 15.05 7.30
N TYR A 297 12.52 16.27 6.84
CA TYR A 297 13.14 16.85 5.65
C TYR A 297 14.64 17.06 5.80
N ALA A 298 15.10 17.42 6.98
CA ALA A 298 16.53 17.50 7.29
C ALA A 298 17.15 16.14 7.66
N GLY A 299 16.35 15.12 7.87
CA GLY A 299 16.77 13.84 8.44
C GLY A 299 17.38 12.85 7.45
N PRO A 300 17.89 11.73 7.95
CA PRO A 300 18.60 10.71 7.14
C PRO A 300 17.70 9.99 6.13
N LEU A 301 16.36 10.02 6.30
CA LEU A 301 15.42 9.42 5.35
C LEU A 301 15.51 10.06 3.96
N GLN A 302 15.99 11.30 3.86
CA GLN A 302 16.27 11.95 2.57
C GLN A 302 17.18 11.10 1.67
N ASN A 303 18.20 10.46 2.19
CA ASN A 303 19.08 9.60 1.40
C ASN A 303 18.31 8.43 0.77
N THR A 304 17.37 7.85 1.51
CA THR A 304 16.52 6.77 1.02
C THR A 304 15.64 7.25 -0.12
N VAL A 305 14.98 8.40 0.05
CA VAL A 305 14.13 9.01 -0.99
C VAL A 305 14.95 9.33 -2.25
N TRP A 306 16.08 10.02 -2.08
CA TRP A 306 16.97 10.36 -3.22
C TRP A 306 17.55 9.13 -3.90
N GLY A 307 17.79 8.06 -3.14
CA GLY A 307 18.22 6.76 -3.65
C GLY A 307 17.19 6.07 -4.55
N THR A 308 15.91 6.49 -4.53
CA THR A 308 14.87 5.96 -5.41
C THR A 308 14.79 6.68 -6.75
N PHE A 309 15.29 7.90 -6.83
CA PHE A 309 15.15 8.75 -8.00
C PHE A 309 15.94 8.22 -9.20
N GLY A 310 15.37 8.37 -10.40
CA GLY A 310 16.00 7.96 -11.66
C GLY A 310 16.25 6.46 -11.81
N ARG A 311 15.70 5.63 -10.93
CA ARG A 311 15.95 4.20 -10.90
C ARG A 311 14.69 3.42 -11.22
N ASP A 312 14.59 2.93 -12.46
CA ASP A 312 13.57 1.96 -12.77
C ASP A 312 13.85 0.63 -12.06
N GLY A 313 12.85 0.13 -11.37
CA GLY A 313 12.83 -1.21 -10.81
C GLY A 313 13.79 -1.47 -9.66
N LYS A 314 14.54 -0.51 -9.16
CA LYS A 314 15.46 -0.79 -8.04
C LYS A 314 14.76 -0.80 -6.70
N VAL A 315 13.96 0.18 -6.40
CA VAL A 315 13.15 0.20 -5.19
C VAL A 315 11.79 -0.42 -5.47
N MET A 316 11.20 -0.04 -6.58
CA MET A 316 9.86 -0.45 -6.93
C MET A 316 9.83 -1.81 -7.61
N GLY A 317 10.79 -2.11 -8.45
CA GLY A 317 10.98 -3.40 -9.09
C GLY A 317 9.83 -3.89 -9.97
N ILE A 318 8.66 -3.38 -9.78
CA ILE A 318 7.43 -3.73 -10.48
C ILE A 318 6.91 -2.54 -11.29
N LEU A 319 7.24 -1.34 -10.87
CA LEU A 319 6.81 -0.11 -11.53
C LEU A 319 7.87 0.35 -12.50
N ASN A 320 7.40 0.80 -13.60
CA ASN A 320 8.17 1.51 -14.58
C ASN A 320 7.47 2.86 -14.86
N GLU A 321 7.98 3.61 -15.77
CA GLU A 321 7.43 4.88 -16.21
C GLU A 321 5.99 4.79 -16.72
N ASP A 322 5.52 3.61 -17.13
CA ASP A 322 4.21 3.42 -17.76
C ASP A 322 3.03 3.79 -16.85
N VAL A 323 3.18 3.64 -15.52
CA VAL A 323 2.10 3.90 -14.56
C VAL A 323 2.18 5.26 -13.90
N VAL A 324 3.27 6.01 -14.12
CA VAL A 324 3.54 7.28 -13.42
C VAL A 324 2.90 8.46 -14.16
N THR A 325 2.19 9.29 -13.42
CA THR A 325 1.64 10.55 -13.95
C THR A 325 1.82 11.69 -12.96
N THR A 326 2.32 12.83 -13.46
CA THR A 326 2.35 14.09 -12.69
C THR A 326 1.45 15.16 -13.32
N LYS A 327 0.59 14.75 -14.27
CA LYS A 327 -0.26 15.64 -15.06
C LYS A 327 -1.10 16.58 -14.19
N ASP A 328 -1.74 16.02 -13.17
CA ASP A 328 -2.69 16.74 -12.33
C ASP A 328 -2.08 17.21 -10.99
N ILE A 329 -0.77 17.02 -10.80
CA ILE A 329 -0.07 17.51 -9.60
C ILE A 329 0.10 19.01 -9.72
N VAL A 330 -0.37 19.74 -8.71
CA VAL A 330 -0.16 21.16 -8.54
C VAL A 330 1.03 21.38 -7.60
N PHE A 331 2.09 22.02 -8.10
CA PHE A 331 3.23 22.40 -7.29
C PHE A 331 2.96 23.76 -6.66
N GLN A 332 3.00 23.83 -5.34
CA GLN A 332 2.87 25.03 -4.54
C GLN A 332 4.21 25.34 -3.87
N LEU A 333 4.64 26.58 -3.97
CA LEU A 333 5.94 27.05 -3.51
C LEU A 333 5.89 27.60 -2.09
N ASP A 334 4.70 27.78 -1.56
CA ASP A 334 4.43 28.23 -0.20
C ASP A 334 3.25 27.46 0.43
N ALA A 335 2.72 27.93 1.55
CA ALA A 335 1.61 27.29 2.25
C ALA A 335 0.23 27.86 1.87
N ASP A 336 0.18 28.88 1.02
CA ASP A 336 -1.07 29.43 0.51
C ASP A 336 -1.63 28.50 -0.59
N PRO A 337 -2.89 28.07 -0.54
CA PRO A 337 -3.49 27.27 -1.58
C PRO A 337 -3.77 28.02 -2.89
N ALA A 338 -3.73 29.34 -2.90
CA ALA A 338 -3.92 30.15 -4.10
C ALA A 338 -2.64 30.19 -4.94
N LEU A 339 -2.76 29.97 -6.26
CA LEU A 339 -1.59 29.98 -7.15
C LEU A 339 -1.19 31.43 -7.51
N SER A 340 -0.04 31.84 -7.02
CA SER A 340 0.65 33.04 -7.46
C SER A 340 1.06 32.97 -8.93
N LEU A 341 1.44 34.10 -9.54
CA LEU A 341 1.96 34.12 -10.92
C LEU A 341 3.25 33.29 -11.06
N GLU A 342 4.09 33.25 -10.03
CA GLU A 342 5.29 32.43 -10.00
C GLU A 342 4.94 30.93 -10.03
N GLU A 343 3.98 30.51 -9.22
CA GLU A 343 3.51 29.13 -9.18
C GLU A 343 2.81 28.70 -10.47
N GLN A 344 2.02 29.58 -11.08
CA GLN A 344 1.44 29.32 -12.39
C GLN A 344 2.54 29.12 -13.44
N THR A 345 3.59 29.94 -13.43
CA THR A 345 4.74 29.80 -14.33
C THR A 345 5.52 28.52 -14.03
N TYR A 346 5.76 28.21 -12.76
CA TYR A 346 6.41 26.97 -12.34
C TYR A 346 5.65 25.74 -12.85
N ASN A 347 4.34 25.70 -12.61
CA ASN A 347 3.48 24.62 -13.04
C ASN A 347 3.37 24.48 -14.56
N ALA A 348 3.52 25.56 -15.32
CA ALA A 348 3.50 25.55 -16.77
C ALA A 348 4.83 25.07 -17.39
N THR A 349 5.93 25.18 -16.67
CA THR A 349 7.29 24.89 -17.20
C THR A 349 7.91 23.61 -16.68
N ILE A 350 7.46 23.09 -15.53
CA ILE A 350 8.00 21.85 -14.95
C ILE A 350 7.69 20.64 -15.85
N PHE A 351 8.65 19.75 -15.98
CA PHE A 351 8.48 18.50 -16.73
C PHE A 351 7.34 17.65 -16.17
N ARG A 352 6.45 17.18 -17.04
CA ARG A 352 5.28 16.38 -16.69
C ARG A 352 5.40 14.98 -17.28
N MET A 353 5.03 13.99 -16.49
CA MET A 353 4.87 12.60 -16.93
C MET A 353 3.40 12.29 -17.20
N LEU A 354 3.16 11.44 -18.18
CA LEU A 354 1.84 10.91 -18.50
C LEU A 354 1.91 9.40 -18.45
N ALA A 355 1.06 8.79 -17.64
CA ALA A 355 0.95 7.33 -17.62
C ALA A 355 0.50 6.80 -19.01
N VAL A 356 1.02 5.64 -19.37
CA VAL A 356 0.55 4.91 -20.54
C VAL A 356 -0.89 4.47 -20.29
N PRO A 357 -1.82 4.71 -21.22
CA PRO A 357 -3.19 4.26 -21.08
C PRO A 357 -3.25 2.76 -20.74
N ASP A 358 -4.09 2.42 -19.76
CA ASP A 358 -4.33 1.03 -19.34
C ASP A 358 -3.12 0.26 -18.79
N ALA A 359 -2.01 0.91 -18.46
CA ALA A 359 -0.83 0.26 -17.89
C ALA A 359 -1.14 -0.54 -16.61
N ASN A 360 -2.11 -0.09 -15.82
CA ASN A 360 -2.61 -0.80 -14.62
C ASN A 360 -4.10 -1.17 -14.71
N ARG A 361 -4.55 -1.64 -15.89
CA ARG A 361 -5.96 -2.04 -16.10
C ARG A 361 -6.35 -3.28 -15.28
N PRO A 362 -7.67 -3.52 -15.06
CA PRO A 362 -8.15 -4.81 -14.58
C PRO A 362 -7.68 -5.95 -15.49
N ARG A 363 -7.35 -7.09 -14.87
CA ARG A 363 -6.88 -8.27 -15.59
C ARG A 363 -7.87 -9.41 -15.49
N ARG A 364 -7.83 -10.33 -16.45
CA ARG A 364 -8.66 -11.54 -16.46
C ARG A 364 -8.02 -12.70 -15.72
N ASP A 365 -6.69 -12.63 -15.47
CA ASP A 365 -5.90 -13.67 -14.83
C ASP A 365 -5.62 -13.39 -13.34
N GLY A 366 -6.37 -12.50 -12.72
CA GLY A 366 -6.25 -12.15 -11.32
C GLY A 366 -6.16 -10.65 -11.06
N LEU A 367 -5.45 -10.28 -10.02
CA LEU A 367 -5.25 -8.89 -9.60
C LEU A 367 -4.57 -8.04 -10.69
N ARG A 368 -4.80 -6.73 -10.66
CA ARG A 368 -3.99 -5.77 -11.42
C ARG A 368 -2.51 -5.93 -11.08
N TRP A 369 -1.64 -5.41 -11.94
CA TRP A 369 -0.20 -5.38 -11.64
C TRP A 369 0.10 -4.68 -10.32
N ILE A 370 -0.59 -3.57 -10.06
CA ILE A 370 -0.55 -2.85 -8.80
C ILE A 370 -1.98 -2.83 -8.28
N PRO A 371 -2.32 -3.69 -7.32
CA PRO A 371 -3.65 -3.73 -6.72
C PRO A 371 -4.01 -2.35 -6.16
N LYS A 372 -5.21 -1.88 -6.49
CA LYS A 372 -5.70 -0.59 -6.01
C LYS A 372 -6.22 -0.69 -4.58
N THR A 373 -6.11 0.41 -3.88
CA THR A 373 -6.68 0.63 -2.56
C THR A 373 -7.84 1.63 -2.69
N ASN A 374 -8.94 1.17 -3.29
CA ASN A 374 -10.12 2.02 -3.55
C ASN A 374 -10.92 2.32 -2.28
N ALA A 375 -10.53 1.76 -1.14
CA ALA A 375 -11.22 1.80 0.14
C ALA A 375 -12.67 1.25 0.07
N GLN A 376 -12.95 0.36 -0.85
CA GLN A 376 -14.23 -0.38 -0.91
C GLN A 376 -14.21 -1.51 0.12
N ILE A 377 -14.19 -1.15 1.40
CA ILE A 377 -14.02 -2.05 2.53
C ILE A 377 -15.36 -2.45 3.16
N LYS A 378 -15.42 -3.67 3.72
CA LYS A 378 -16.59 -4.20 4.46
C LYS A 378 -16.26 -4.64 5.89
N VAL A 379 -15.04 -4.36 6.33
CA VAL A 379 -14.53 -4.73 7.64
C VAL A 379 -13.86 -3.54 8.32
N PRO A 380 -13.72 -3.53 9.64
CA PRO A 380 -12.96 -2.52 10.36
C PRO A 380 -11.51 -2.44 9.87
N VAL A 381 -11.05 -1.23 9.57
CA VAL A 381 -9.68 -0.92 9.20
C VAL A 381 -9.15 0.18 10.11
N VAL A 382 -8.06 -0.10 10.82
CA VAL A 382 -7.34 0.88 11.64
C VAL A 382 -5.95 1.07 11.06
N THR A 383 -5.59 2.30 10.66
CA THR A 383 -4.25 2.61 10.17
C THR A 383 -3.45 3.38 11.20
N ILE A 384 -2.12 3.24 11.15
CA ILE A 384 -1.17 4.11 11.84
C ILE A 384 -0.11 4.59 10.86
N HIS A 385 0.27 5.87 10.97
CA HIS A 385 1.24 6.48 10.06
C HIS A 385 2.11 7.51 10.75
N THR A 386 3.42 7.52 10.49
CA THR A 386 4.35 8.49 11.06
C THR A 386 4.30 9.80 10.31
N LEU A 387 4.25 10.93 11.06
CA LEU A 387 4.10 12.27 10.49
C LEU A 387 5.28 12.73 9.65
N GLY A 388 6.47 12.27 9.97
CA GLY A 388 7.70 12.62 9.26
C GLY A 388 8.10 11.66 8.16
N ASP A 389 7.27 10.69 7.81
CA ASP A 389 7.57 9.77 6.73
C ASP A 389 7.58 10.50 5.38
N LEU A 390 8.75 10.56 4.75
CA LEU A 390 8.95 11.11 3.41
C LEU A 390 9.14 10.02 2.35
N TYR A 391 9.23 8.75 2.79
CA TYR A 391 9.36 7.63 1.89
C TYR A 391 7.98 7.11 1.45
N VAL A 392 7.09 6.88 2.41
CA VAL A 392 5.65 6.70 2.18
C VAL A 392 4.96 7.87 2.87
N PRO A 393 4.67 8.96 2.15
CA PRO A 393 4.29 10.22 2.80
C PRO A 393 2.91 10.15 3.46
N PHE A 394 2.70 10.97 4.49
CA PHE A 394 1.42 11.08 5.22
C PHE A 394 0.22 11.33 4.29
N LYS A 395 0.45 11.90 3.10
CA LYS A 395 -0.55 12.06 2.04
C LYS A 395 -1.25 10.73 1.68
N MET A 396 -0.62 9.57 1.88
CA MET A 396 -1.24 8.27 1.62
C MET A 396 -2.49 8.06 2.50
N GLU A 397 -2.43 8.48 3.77
CA GLU A 397 -3.59 8.45 4.66
C GLU A 397 -4.72 9.38 4.16
N GLN A 398 -4.36 10.57 3.67
CA GLN A 398 -5.32 11.53 3.13
C GLN A 398 -6.01 11.03 1.86
N ILE A 399 -5.25 10.36 0.98
CA ILE A 399 -5.79 9.74 -0.23
C ILE A 399 -6.78 8.64 0.14
N TYR A 400 -6.40 7.76 1.05
CA TYR A 400 -7.24 6.64 1.47
C TYR A 400 -8.53 7.11 2.14
N LYS A 401 -8.44 8.17 2.97
CA LYS A 401 -9.62 8.79 3.57
C LYS A 401 -10.59 9.35 2.52
N ARG A 402 -10.08 10.09 1.54
CA ARG A 402 -10.92 10.63 0.45
C ARG A 402 -11.57 9.51 -0.37
N ARG A 403 -10.85 8.42 -0.62
CA ARG A 403 -11.39 7.24 -1.30
C ARG A 403 -12.47 6.56 -0.46
N ALA A 404 -12.28 6.43 0.86
CA ALA A 404 -13.30 5.89 1.77
C ALA A 404 -14.55 6.78 1.84
N ASP A 405 -14.38 8.11 1.83
CA ASP A 405 -15.50 9.05 1.77
C ASP A 405 -16.28 8.88 0.46
N ALA A 406 -15.57 8.81 -0.67
CA ALA A 406 -16.18 8.61 -1.98
C ALA A 406 -16.87 7.24 -2.13
N ALA A 407 -16.33 6.19 -1.51
CA ALA A 407 -16.91 4.85 -1.49
C ALA A 407 -18.05 4.68 -0.47
N GLY A 408 -18.26 5.67 0.41
CA GLY A 408 -19.25 5.59 1.50
C GLY A 408 -18.85 4.62 2.63
N THR A 409 -17.56 4.33 2.79
CA THR A 409 -17.03 3.34 3.74
C THR A 409 -16.26 3.96 4.91
N SER A 410 -16.26 5.28 5.05
CA SER A 410 -15.54 6.00 6.11
C SER A 410 -15.95 5.60 7.53
N ASN A 411 -17.16 5.04 7.68
CA ASN A 411 -17.62 4.48 8.95
C ASN A 411 -16.85 3.22 9.37
N LEU A 412 -16.12 2.58 8.45
CA LEU A 412 -15.28 1.39 8.65
C LEU A 412 -13.78 1.72 8.69
N LEU A 413 -13.39 2.98 8.58
CA LEU A 413 -12.01 3.43 8.60
C LEU A 413 -11.73 4.31 9.83
N VAL A 414 -10.63 4.02 10.50
CA VAL A 414 -10.03 4.86 11.55
C VAL A 414 -8.55 5.02 11.26
N GLN A 415 -8.05 6.25 11.30
CA GLN A 415 -6.66 6.58 10.97
C GLN A 415 -6.01 7.29 12.16
N ARG A 416 -4.76 6.95 12.49
CA ARG A 416 -4.03 7.48 13.62
C ARG A 416 -2.66 7.98 13.19
N ALA A 417 -2.39 9.23 13.50
CA ALA A 417 -1.10 9.85 13.29
C ALA A 417 -0.16 9.55 14.46
N ILE A 418 1.08 9.22 14.14
CA ILE A 418 2.13 8.90 15.12
C ILE A 418 3.31 9.86 14.94
N ARG A 419 3.83 10.38 16.03
CA ARG A 419 4.96 11.33 16.04
C ARG A 419 6.30 10.61 15.87
N GLY A 420 6.61 10.24 14.65
CA GLY A 420 7.89 9.70 14.20
C GLY A 420 8.40 10.46 12.98
N ILE A 421 9.72 10.44 12.74
CA ILE A 421 10.36 11.14 11.62
C ILE A 421 10.86 10.22 10.53
N SER A 422 10.75 8.91 10.72
CA SER A 422 11.21 7.91 9.78
C SER A 422 10.05 7.04 9.30
N HIS A 423 10.35 6.21 8.30
CA HIS A 423 9.40 5.28 7.71
C HIS A 423 9.11 4.12 8.65
N CYS A 424 7.84 3.87 8.96
CA CYS A 424 7.37 2.81 9.87
C CYS A 424 8.00 2.84 11.29
N ASP A 425 8.29 4.02 11.76
CA ASP A 425 9.00 4.27 13.02
C ASP A 425 8.04 4.19 14.21
N PHE A 426 7.47 3.00 14.44
CA PHE A 426 6.50 2.72 15.50
C PHE A 426 7.10 1.93 16.65
N THR A 427 6.69 2.25 17.89
CA THR A 427 6.90 1.35 19.03
C THR A 427 6.01 0.10 18.92
N ILE A 428 6.37 -0.96 19.64
CA ILE A 428 5.52 -2.15 19.76
C ILE A 428 4.17 -1.79 20.41
N ALA A 429 4.17 -0.87 21.38
CA ALA A 429 2.97 -0.40 22.05
C ALA A 429 2.00 0.28 21.07
N GLU A 430 2.47 1.15 20.19
CA GLU A 430 1.65 1.83 19.17
C GLU A 430 1.02 0.82 18.19
N GLN A 431 1.79 -0.16 17.74
CA GLN A 431 1.31 -1.22 16.86
C GLN A 431 0.26 -2.10 17.56
N ALA A 432 0.53 -2.51 18.80
CA ALA A 432 -0.39 -3.32 19.61
C ALA A 432 -1.70 -2.56 19.88
N ALA A 433 -1.63 -1.28 20.25
CA ALA A 433 -2.80 -0.44 20.47
C ALA A 433 -3.68 -0.27 19.22
N ALA A 434 -3.08 -0.23 18.02
CA ALA A 434 -3.83 -0.19 16.77
C ALA A 434 -4.52 -1.54 16.50
N PHE A 435 -3.80 -2.65 16.69
CA PHE A 435 -4.34 -3.99 16.52
C PHE A 435 -5.48 -4.28 17.51
N ASP A 436 -5.29 -4.03 18.80
CA ASP A 436 -6.29 -4.26 19.83
C ASP A 436 -7.54 -3.39 19.62
N ALA A 437 -7.36 -2.16 19.14
CA ALA A 437 -8.48 -1.27 18.81
C ALA A 437 -9.30 -1.83 17.63
N MET A 438 -8.65 -2.37 16.60
CA MET A 438 -9.33 -3.02 15.47
C MET A 438 -10.07 -4.28 15.93
N ILE A 439 -9.44 -5.13 16.75
CA ILE A 439 -10.05 -6.34 17.33
C ILE A 439 -11.29 -5.99 18.15
N LYS A 440 -11.16 -5.02 19.06
CA LYS A 440 -12.29 -4.58 19.89
C LYS A 440 -13.44 -4.05 19.05
N TRP A 441 -13.12 -3.31 18.00
CA TRP A 441 -14.15 -2.82 17.09
C TRP A 441 -14.86 -3.95 16.34
N GLU A 442 -14.11 -4.90 15.79
CA GLU A 442 -14.68 -6.05 15.06
C GLU A 442 -15.52 -6.94 15.97
N GLN A 443 -15.06 -7.23 17.20
CA GLN A 443 -15.73 -8.19 18.07
C GLN A 443 -16.85 -7.59 18.91
N GLN A 444 -16.75 -6.31 19.26
CA GLN A 444 -17.66 -5.66 20.21
C GLN A 444 -18.46 -4.49 19.58
N GLY A 445 -18.18 -4.14 18.33
CA GLY A 445 -18.82 -3.00 17.66
C GLY A 445 -18.37 -1.63 18.18
N VAL A 446 -17.34 -1.57 19.03
CA VAL A 446 -16.84 -0.31 19.62
C VAL A 446 -15.85 0.34 18.69
N LYS A 447 -16.33 1.28 17.86
CA LYS A 447 -15.48 2.04 16.95
C LYS A 447 -14.45 2.85 17.74
N PRO A 448 -13.13 2.66 17.50
CA PRO A 448 -12.11 3.42 18.20
C PRO A 448 -12.03 4.85 17.71
N GLU A 449 -11.37 5.70 18.48
CA GLU A 449 -11.02 7.05 18.09
C GLU A 449 -9.88 7.06 17.07
N GLY A 450 -9.88 8.09 16.22
CA GLY A 450 -8.86 8.38 15.24
C GLY A 450 -8.57 9.87 15.16
N ASP A 451 -7.69 10.23 14.22
CA ASP A 451 -7.34 11.60 13.90
C ASP A 451 -8.08 12.07 12.63
N ASP A 452 -8.32 13.36 12.54
CA ASP A 452 -8.68 14.03 11.28
C ASP A 452 -7.41 14.21 10.45
N VAL A 453 -7.30 13.47 9.35
CA VAL A 453 -6.14 13.51 8.46
C VAL A 453 -6.30 14.49 7.31
N LEU A 454 -7.50 15.08 7.14
CA LEU A 454 -7.83 15.91 5.98
C LEU A 454 -7.81 17.41 6.24
N THR A 455 -8.24 17.87 7.43
CA THR A 455 -8.36 19.28 7.74
C THR A 455 -6.98 19.92 7.94
N PRO A 456 -6.51 20.81 7.05
CA PRO A 456 -5.13 21.32 7.10
C PRO A 456 -4.76 21.98 8.43
N SER A 457 -5.67 22.76 9.03
CA SER A 457 -5.43 23.43 10.32
C SER A 457 -5.31 22.45 11.49
N VAL A 458 -5.99 21.30 11.42
CA VAL A 458 -5.86 20.22 12.44
C VAL A 458 -4.53 19.50 12.25
N VAL A 459 -4.18 19.13 11.03
CA VAL A 459 -2.92 18.43 10.70
C VAL A 459 -1.70 19.29 11.02
N ALA A 460 -1.81 20.63 10.87
CA ALA A 460 -0.74 21.59 11.17
C ALA A 460 -0.61 21.90 12.67
N ASP A 461 -1.53 21.46 13.53
CA ASP A 461 -1.46 21.73 14.98
C ASP A 461 -0.18 21.16 15.57
N PRO A 462 0.62 21.91 16.34
CA PRO A 462 1.85 21.44 16.96
C PRO A 462 1.69 20.19 17.85
N GLN A 463 0.50 19.90 18.36
CA GLN A 463 0.19 18.72 19.16
C GLN A 463 -0.43 17.58 18.34
N TYR A 464 -0.58 17.76 17.01
CA TYR A 464 -1.13 16.72 16.17
C TYR A 464 -0.28 15.44 16.24
N GLY A 465 -0.94 14.28 16.30
CA GLY A 465 -0.32 12.97 16.47
C GLY A 465 0.03 12.61 17.93
N CYS A 466 -0.11 13.53 18.89
CA CYS A 466 0.16 13.22 20.30
C CYS A 466 -0.82 12.20 20.91
N LYS A 467 -2.03 12.14 20.41
CA LYS A 467 -3.10 11.31 20.97
C LYS A 467 -2.78 9.81 20.96
N PHE A 468 -2.10 9.34 19.94
CA PHE A 468 -1.82 7.93 19.72
C PHE A 468 -0.33 7.58 19.76
N THR A 469 0.53 8.57 20.01
CA THR A 469 1.97 8.35 20.18
C THR A 469 2.26 7.84 21.58
N ASP A 470 2.92 6.69 21.67
CA ASP A 470 3.38 6.10 22.92
C ASP A 470 4.89 5.86 22.87
N ASN A 471 5.65 6.67 23.59
CA ASN A 471 7.11 6.56 23.69
C ASN A 471 7.55 5.66 24.85
N THR A 472 6.64 4.93 25.50
CA THR A 472 6.98 3.97 26.57
C THR A 472 7.74 2.80 25.95
N PRO A 473 8.99 2.53 26.38
CA PRO A 473 9.77 1.42 25.85
C PRO A 473 9.09 0.07 26.08
N SER A 474 9.02 -0.74 25.04
CA SER A 474 8.53 -2.11 25.08
C SER A 474 9.65 -3.09 24.71
N GLU A 475 9.55 -4.33 25.19
CA GLU A 475 10.47 -5.39 24.79
C GLU A 475 10.38 -5.64 23.27
N GLY A 476 11.49 -5.45 22.58
CA GLY A 476 11.58 -5.57 21.12
C GLY A 476 11.64 -4.23 20.38
N ASP A 477 11.43 -3.10 21.07
CA ASP A 477 11.65 -1.79 20.47
C ASP A 477 13.12 -1.58 20.11
N SER A 478 13.35 -0.94 18.97
CA SER A 478 14.69 -0.57 18.54
C SER A 478 15.27 0.53 19.44
N ALA A 479 16.46 0.33 19.96
CA ALA A 479 17.18 1.36 20.74
C ALA A 479 17.36 2.65 19.91
N ASN A 480 17.56 2.53 18.60
CA ASN A 480 17.66 3.68 17.70
C ASN A 480 16.35 4.46 17.61
N LEU A 481 15.22 3.76 17.48
CA LEU A 481 13.88 4.38 17.49
C LEU A 481 13.67 5.20 18.77
N LEU A 482 13.93 4.61 19.93
CA LEU A 482 13.75 5.28 21.23
C LEU A 482 14.67 6.50 21.36
N ALA A 483 15.94 6.37 20.93
CA ALA A 483 16.90 7.47 20.97
C ALA A 483 16.49 8.63 20.05
N VAL A 484 15.94 8.35 18.88
CA VAL A 484 15.40 9.37 17.95
C VAL A 484 14.18 10.05 18.58
N ARG A 485 13.21 9.26 19.06
CA ARG A 485 11.97 9.78 19.68
C ARG A 485 12.25 10.69 20.87
N ALA A 486 13.27 10.39 21.67
CA ALA A 486 13.70 11.21 22.83
C ALA A 486 14.23 12.61 22.44
N GLN A 487 14.67 12.79 21.19
CA GLN A 487 15.21 14.07 20.68
C GLN A 487 14.13 14.93 19.98
N LEU A 488 12.96 14.38 19.73
CA LEU A 488 11.88 15.10 19.09
C LEU A 488 11.09 15.95 20.09
N PRO A 489 10.40 17.02 19.63
CA PRO A 489 9.47 17.76 20.47
C PRO A 489 8.45 16.83 21.10
N GLN A 490 8.46 16.80 22.43
CA GLN A 490 7.58 15.94 23.22
C GLN A 490 6.16 16.47 23.21
N CYS A 491 5.19 15.55 23.38
CA CYS A 491 3.80 15.93 23.59
C CYS A 491 3.65 16.63 24.94
N SER A 492 2.93 17.75 24.95
CA SER A 492 2.48 18.32 26.22
C SER A 492 1.58 17.27 26.90
N ARG A 493 1.92 16.82 28.08
CA ARG A 493 1.00 15.98 28.86
C ARG A 493 -0.29 16.76 29.09
N PRO A 494 -1.47 16.15 28.91
CA PRO A 494 -2.73 16.79 29.27
C PRO A 494 -2.81 17.06 30.76
#